data_9428204b55fa1c42b33c6d2af3d790f7
#
_entry.id   9428204b55fa1c42b33c6d2af3d790f7
#
_cell.length_a   1.000
_cell.length_b   1.000
_cell.length_c   1.000
_cell.angle_alpha   90.00
_cell.angle_beta   90.00
_cell.angle_gamma   90.00
#
_symmetry.space_group_name_H-M   'P 1'
#
loop_
_entity.id
_entity.type
_entity.pdbx_description
1 polymer ?
#
loop_
_entity_poly.entity_id
_entity_poly.type
_entity_poly.pdbx_seq_one_letter_code
_entity_poly.pdbx_strand_id
1 'polypeptide(L)'
;HQFRLTRNSDLFVDDEEVTDLRAALQGELVQRQYGDEVRLEVSAGISDALVARLLREFDLEEQDCYRVDGPVNLVRLQQVIDLVDLPELKYPPFEPSVPAVLREKDLFAAIRKHDILVHHPYESFAPVMEFLVSAARDPRVVAIKQTVYRTGADSALMQALIDAAHAGKEVTVVVELMARFDEETNINWAAKLEQAGAHVVYGVVGHKTHAKMAMVLRRETAKGATVLRRYVHLGTGNYHPRTARLYEDFGLFTANDDICADVHEVFRRLTGLGQRGTLRLLTQAPFTLHEMLIASIRREAAHARAGKKAYLAAKVNALLEPTVIDALYEASAAGVKIDLIVRGVCALRPGVPGLSDNIAVRSVVGRFLEHSRVFFFHNGGKKDVWLSSADWMDRNLFRRVEIAFPVRDRKLKERVIDEAIDVHLRDNVNAWVMDGDGNYRRKRRRGKPFVSQLALLARLAGT
;
A
#
# COMPACT_ATOMS: atom_id res chain seq x y z
N HIS A 1 -40.83 1.84 9.38
CA HIS A 1 -39.62 1.32 10.02
C HIS A 1 -38.48 1.28 8.99
N GLN A 2 -37.24 1.31 9.45
CA GLN A 2 -36.06 1.23 8.62
C GLN A 2 -35.38 -0.13 8.81
N PHE A 3 -34.85 -0.66 7.74
CA PHE A 3 -33.95 -1.81 7.80
C PHE A 3 -32.79 -1.64 6.81
N ARG A 4 -31.73 -2.37 7.04
CA ARG A 4 -30.55 -2.46 6.16
C ARG A 4 -30.23 -3.93 5.97
N LEU A 5 -30.07 -4.31 4.71
CA LEU A 5 -29.61 -5.63 4.32
C LEU A 5 -28.14 -5.54 3.89
N THR A 6 -27.30 -6.38 4.45
CA THR A 6 -25.92 -6.54 3.99
C THR A 6 -25.84 -7.82 3.16
N ARG A 7 -25.30 -7.72 1.96
CA ARG A 7 -25.10 -8.83 1.04
C ARG A 7 -23.62 -9.19 0.95
N ASN A 8 -23.33 -10.44 0.67
CA ASN A 8 -21.99 -10.84 0.26
C ASN A 8 -21.61 -10.11 -1.03
N SER A 9 -20.42 -9.56 -1.07
CA SER A 9 -19.91 -8.82 -2.23
C SER A 9 -18.66 -9.49 -2.85
N ASP A 10 -18.35 -10.71 -2.42
CA ASP A 10 -17.28 -11.47 -3.02
C ASP A 10 -17.70 -11.96 -4.40
N LEU A 11 -16.78 -11.87 -5.35
CA LEU A 11 -16.98 -12.42 -6.70
C LEU A 11 -16.39 -13.84 -6.70
N PHE A 12 -17.20 -14.79 -7.05
CA PHE A 12 -16.80 -16.20 -7.14
C PHE A 12 -16.41 -16.50 -8.58
N VAL A 13 -15.16 -16.21 -8.93
CA VAL A 13 -14.55 -16.59 -10.21
C VAL A 13 -13.43 -17.56 -9.91
N ASP A 14 -13.52 -18.77 -10.48
CA ASP A 14 -12.43 -19.73 -10.42
C ASP A 14 -11.37 -19.34 -11.46
N ASP A 15 -10.34 -18.66 -11.00
CA ASP A 15 -9.27 -18.12 -11.85
C ASP A 15 -8.52 -19.23 -12.60
N GLU A 16 -8.56 -20.50 -12.13
CA GLU A 16 -7.83 -21.64 -12.71
C GLU A 16 -8.62 -22.28 -13.88
N GLU A 17 -9.94 -22.21 -13.85
CA GLU A 17 -10.81 -22.83 -14.88
C GLU A 17 -11.26 -21.85 -15.98
N VAL A 18 -11.09 -20.54 -15.77
CA VAL A 18 -11.58 -19.50 -16.67
C VAL A 18 -10.54 -19.10 -17.73
N THR A 19 -10.90 -19.26 -18.99
CA THR A 19 -10.03 -18.87 -20.14
C THR A 19 -10.02 -17.36 -20.39
N ASP A 20 -11.08 -16.62 -20.01
CA ASP A 20 -11.18 -15.15 -20.11
C ASP A 20 -11.70 -14.58 -18.78
N LEU A 21 -10.78 -14.23 -17.88
CA LEU A 21 -11.07 -13.67 -16.56
C LEU A 21 -11.89 -12.37 -16.67
N ARG A 22 -11.69 -11.55 -17.71
CA ARG A 22 -12.43 -10.31 -17.90
C ARG A 22 -13.90 -10.57 -18.20
N ALA A 23 -14.17 -11.50 -19.14
CA ALA A 23 -15.55 -11.86 -19.50
C ALA A 23 -16.29 -12.50 -18.31
N ALA A 24 -15.63 -13.38 -17.57
CA ALA A 24 -16.18 -14.02 -16.38
C ALA A 24 -16.53 -12.98 -15.29
N LEU A 25 -15.61 -12.06 -14.99
CA LEU A 25 -15.85 -10.99 -14.02
C LEU A 25 -16.97 -10.04 -14.44
N GLN A 26 -17.11 -9.74 -15.73
CA GLN A 26 -18.23 -8.90 -16.22
C GLN A 26 -19.58 -9.57 -15.96
N GLY A 27 -19.69 -10.89 -16.11
CA GLY A 27 -20.89 -11.65 -15.76
C GLY A 27 -21.20 -11.59 -14.27
N GLU A 28 -20.20 -11.85 -13.43
CA GLU A 28 -20.33 -11.85 -11.97
C GLU A 28 -20.64 -10.47 -11.38
N LEU A 29 -20.11 -9.40 -11.98
CA LEU A 29 -20.39 -8.03 -11.53
C LEU A 29 -21.87 -7.65 -11.61
N VAL A 30 -22.58 -8.15 -12.61
CA VAL A 30 -24.03 -7.94 -12.75
C VAL A 30 -24.78 -8.64 -11.62
N GLN A 31 -24.32 -9.82 -11.19
CA GLN A 31 -24.95 -10.61 -10.12
C GLN A 31 -24.58 -10.09 -8.71
N ARG A 32 -23.50 -9.33 -8.57
CA ARG A 32 -23.00 -8.84 -7.26
C ARG A 32 -24.06 -8.11 -6.43
N GLN A 33 -24.93 -7.33 -7.05
CA GLN A 33 -26.01 -6.63 -6.35
C GLN A 33 -27.08 -7.60 -5.80
N TYR A 34 -27.08 -8.85 -6.25
CA TYR A 34 -27.95 -9.95 -5.85
C TYR A 34 -27.20 -11.04 -5.05
N GLY A 35 -25.97 -10.74 -4.60
CA GLY A 35 -25.20 -11.66 -3.75
C GLY A 35 -25.96 -12.04 -2.49
N ASP A 36 -25.63 -13.21 -1.92
CA ASP A 36 -26.30 -13.79 -0.76
C ASP A 36 -26.44 -12.80 0.39
N GLU A 37 -27.57 -12.76 1.00
CA GLU A 37 -27.84 -11.98 2.19
C GLU A 37 -27.11 -12.57 3.38
N VAL A 38 -26.42 -11.72 4.16
CA VAL A 38 -25.60 -12.19 5.28
C VAL A 38 -25.92 -11.50 6.60
N ARG A 39 -26.71 -10.41 6.58
CA ARG A 39 -27.05 -9.67 7.79
C ARG A 39 -28.22 -8.74 7.57
N LEU A 40 -29.16 -8.75 8.50
CA LEU A 40 -30.30 -7.83 8.56
C LEU A 40 -30.17 -6.94 9.80
N GLU A 41 -30.15 -5.63 9.62
CA GLU A 41 -30.25 -4.64 10.70
C GLU A 41 -31.62 -3.99 10.63
N VAL A 42 -32.34 -3.96 11.75
CA VAL A 42 -33.69 -3.40 11.85
C VAL A 42 -33.78 -2.38 12.99
N SER A 43 -34.64 -1.36 12.85
CA SER A 43 -34.90 -0.43 13.96
C SER A 43 -35.53 -1.17 15.15
N ALA A 44 -35.15 -0.83 16.38
CA ALA A 44 -35.61 -1.49 17.59
C ALA A 44 -37.15 -1.57 17.74
N GLY A 45 -37.84 -0.53 17.26
CA GLY A 45 -39.30 -0.46 17.32
C GLY A 45 -40.06 -1.20 16.22
N ILE A 46 -39.40 -1.99 15.38
CA ILE A 46 -40.06 -2.82 14.34
C ILE A 46 -40.80 -3.99 15.00
N SER A 47 -41.98 -4.38 14.47
CA SER A 47 -42.73 -5.51 15.00
C SER A 47 -42.08 -6.85 14.67
N ASP A 48 -42.24 -7.84 15.57
CA ASP A 48 -41.67 -9.18 15.36
C ASP A 48 -42.28 -9.86 14.11
N ALA A 49 -43.55 -9.59 13.80
CA ALA A 49 -44.20 -10.11 12.59
C ALA A 49 -43.51 -9.62 11.31
N LEU A 50 -43.07 -8.32 11.30
CA LEU A 50 -42.36 -7.78 10.14
C LEU A 50 -40.94 -8.31 10.08
N VAL A 51 -40.24 -8.45 11.22
CA VAL A 51 -38.93 -9.09 11.27
C VAL A 51 -38.97 -10.51 10.72
N ALA A 52 -39.94 -11.32 11.21
CA ALA A 52 -40.09 -12.69 10.73
C ALA A 52 -40.40 -12.78 9.22
N ARG A 53 -41.12 -11.78 8.67
CA ARG A 53 -41.34 -11.67 7.23
C ARG A 53 -40.04 -11.36 6.47
N LEU A 54 -39.28 -10.39 6.95
CA LEU A 54 -37.98 -9.99 6.32
C LEU A 54 -36.99 -11.15 6.35
N LEU A 55 -36.89 -11.87 7.48
CA LEU A 55 -36.02 -13.05 7.59
C LEU A 55 -36.38 -14.12 6.56
N ARG A 56 -37.67 -14.43 6.39
CA ARG A 56 -38.10 -15.40 5.37
C ARG A 56 -37.86 -14.90 3.94
N GLU A 57 -38.08 -13.61 3.68
CA GLU A 57 -37.89 -13.01 2.36
C GLU A 57 -36.43 -13.04 1.91
N PHE A 58 -35.51 -12.89 2.87
CA PHE A 58 -34.07 -12.80 2.63
C PHE A 58 -33.30 -14.07 3.00
N ASP A 59 -33.99 -15.15 3.28
CA ASP A 59 -33.42 -16.46 3.67
C ASP A 59 -32.36 -16.33 4.81
N LEU A 60 -32.70 -15.56 5.83
CA LEU A 60 -31.87 -15.30 7.01
C LEU A 60 -32.47 -15.91 8.27
N GLU A 61 -31.60 -16.25 9.23
CA GLU A 61 -31.97 -16.74 10.55
C GLU A 61 -32.04 -15.60 11.58
N GLU A 62 -32.64 -15.88 12.76
CA GLU A 62 -32.72 -14.88 13.85
C GLU A 62 -31.38 -14.37 14.31
N GLN A 63 -30.34 -15.20 14.29
CA GLN A 63 -28.97 -14.83 14.64
C GLN A 63 -28.34 -13.80 13.69
N ASP A 64 -28.86 -13.69 12.47
CA ASP A 64 -28.38 -12.75 11.44
C ASP A 64 -29.09 -11.38 11.57
N CYS A 65 -30.09 -11.27 12.47
CA CYS A 65 -30.89 -10.09 12.68
C CYS A 65 -30.42 -9.28 13.91
N TYR A 66 -30.13 -8.02 13.67
CA TYR A 66 -29.65 -7.07 14.69
C TYR A 66 -30.67 -5.95 14.89
N ARG A 67 -31.25 -5.83 16.10
CA ARG A 67 -32.11 -4.71 16.46
C ARG A 67 -31.27 -3.54 16.92
N VAL A 68 -31.39 -2.41 16.24
CA VAL A 68 -30.62 -1.20 16.47
C VAL A 68 -31.50 -0.13 17.10
N ASP A 69 -31.13 0.33 18.29
CA ASP A 69 -31.77 1.46 18.94
C ASP A 69 -31.14 2.77 18.40
N GLY A 70 -31.63 3.22 17.28
CA GLY A 70 -31.14 4.37 16.55
C GLY A 70 -31.28 4.23 15.02
N PRO A 71 -30.56 5.08 14.25
CA PRO A 71 -30.56 5.01 12.80
C PRO A 71 -29.88 3.75 12.27
N VAL A 72 -30.54 3.02 11.39
CA VAL A 72 -30.05 1.74 10.87
C VAL A 72 -28.92 1.90 9.85
N ASN A 73 -28.83 2.99 9.13
CA ASN A 73 -27.84 3.19 8.07
C ASN A 73 -26.94 4.40 8.37
N LEU A 74 -26.04 4.26 9.34
CA LEU A 74 -25.15 5.34 9.80
C LEU A 74 -24.20 5.87 8.71
N VAL A 75 -23.89 5.10 7.67
CA VAL A 75 -23.00 5.54 6.58
C VAL A 75 -23.57 6.75 5.85
N ARG A 76 -24.90 6.94 5.82
CA ARG A 76 -25.55 8.12 5.25
C ARG A 76 -25.23 9.41 5.98
N LEU A 77 -24.80 9.33 7.24
CA LEU A 77 -24.38 10.52 8.01
C LEU A 77 -23.11 11.16 7.45
N GLN A 78 -22.36 10.48 6.59
CA GLN A 78 -21.24 11.11 5.88
C GLN A 78 -21.68 12.34 5.07
N GLN A 79 -22.90 12.34 4.56
CA GLN A 79 -23.45 13.48 3.82
C GLN A 79 -23.59 14.76 4.69
N VAL A 80 -23.73 14.61 6.00
CA VAL A 80 -23.80 15.73 6.94
C VAL A 80 -22.52 16.56 6.90
N ILE A 81 -21.36 15.92 6.67
CA ILE A 81 -20.06 16.60 6.60
C ILE A 81 -20.02 17.60 5.45
N ASP A 82 -20.67 17.27 4.32
CA ASP A 82 -20.73 18.11 3.13
C ASP A 82 -21.81 19.19 3.24
N LEU A 83 -22.88 18.94 4.00
CA LEU A 83 -24.02 19.85 4.19
C LEU A 83 -23.79 20.90 5.28
N VAL A 84 -22.82 20.68 6.17
CA VAL A 84 -22.57 21.55 7.33
C VAL A 84 -21.27 22.33 7.11
N ASP A 85 -21.37 23.66 7.15
CA ASP A 85 -20.22 24.56 7.09
C ASP A 85 -19.75 24.94 8.50
N LEU A 86 -18.96 24.04 9.09
CA LEU A 86 -18.30 24.21 10.40
C LEU A 86 -16.80 23.90 10.26
N PRO A 87 -16.00 24.86 9.74
CA PRO A 87 -14.57 24.66 9.50
C PRO A 87 -13.78 24.25 10.73
N GLU A 88 -14.20 24.73 11.91
CA GLU A 88 -13.57 24.42 13.21
C GLU A 88 -13.68 22.93 13.60
N LEU A 89 -14.62 22.19 13.03
CA LEU A 89 -14.79 20.75 13.23
C LEU A 89 -14.03 19.92 12.18
N LYS A 90 -13.40 20.57 11.19
CA LYS A 90 -12.64 19.94 10.13
C LYS A 90 -11.14 20.20 10.32
N TYR A 91 -10.31 19.29 9.81
CA TYR A 91 -8.88 19.58 9.75
C TYR A 91 -8.62 20.77 8.84
N PRO A 92 -7.74 21.73 9.24
CA PRO A 92 -7.38 22.85 8.39
C PRO A 92 -6.83 22.37 7.03
N PRO A 93 -7.13 23.03 5.91
CA PRO A 93 -6.52 22.70 4.63
C PRO A 93 -5.00 22.86 4.70
N PHE A 94 -4.28 22.12 3.86
CA PHE A 94 -2.84 22.23 3.71
C PHE A 94 -2.45 22.03 2.23
N GLU A 95 -1.33 22.59 1.84
CA GLU A 95 -0.77 22.40 0.50
C GLU A 95 0.46 21.50 0.60
N PRO A 96 0.46 20.34 -0.09
CA PRO A 96 1.64 19.48 -0.15
C PRO A 96 2.80 20.18 -0.85
N SER A 97 3.99 20.13 -0.29
CA SER A 97 5.17 20.69 -0.96
C SER A 97 5.62 19.80 -2.13
N VAL A 98 6.39 20.40 -3.04
CA VAL A 98 7.14 19.63 -4.07
C VAL A 98 8.62 19.73 -3.72
N PRO A 99 9.34 18.60 -3.55
CA PRO A 99 10.78 18.63 -3.34
C PRO A 99 11.50 19.47 -4.40
N ALA A 100 12.45 20.31 -3.99
CA ALA A 100 13.12 21.26 -4.91
C ALA A 100 13.72 20.57 -6.14
N VAL A 101 14.30 19.37 -5.96
CA VAL A 101 14.88 18.57 -7.04
C VAL A 101 13.85 18.12 -8.08
N LEU A 102 12.58 18.00 -7.72
CA LEU A 102 11.47 17.63 -8.62
C LEU A 102 10.80 18.82 -9.29
N ARG A 103 11.24 20.06 -8.99
CA ARG A 103 10.83 21.29 -9.70
C ARG A 103 11.74 21.58 -10.90
N GLU A 104 12.80 20.81 -11.11
CA GLU A 104 13.68 20.94 -12.28
C GLU A 104 12.93 20.65 -13.58
N LYS A 105 13.29 21.36 -14.67
CA LYS A 105 12.61 21.21 -15.98
C LYS A 105 12.77 19.80 -16.59
N ASP A 106 13.85 19.10 -16.29
CA ASP A 106 14.10 17.72 -16.77
C ASP A 106 14.10 16.75 -15.58
N LEU A 107 12.92 16.20 -15.31
CA LEU A 107 12.71 15.21 -14.25
C LEU A 107 13.62 13.97 -14.43
N PHE A 108 13.81 13.50 -15.67
CA PHE A 108 14.68 12.35 -15.92
C PHE A 108 16.16 12.67 -15.62
N ALA A 109 16.60 13.89 -15.89
CA ALA A 109 17.95 14.32 -15.51
C ALA A 109 18.12 14.39 -13.99
N ALA A 110 17.12 14.82 -13.25
CA ALA A 110 17.13 14.84 -11.79
C ALA A 110 17.22 13.40 -11.23
N ILE A 111 16.37 12.48 -11.69
CA ILE A 111 16.36 11.07 -11.26
C ILE A 111 17.68 10.36 -11.62
N ARG A 112 18.30 10.72 -12.74
CA ARG A 112 19.58 10.14 -13.14
C ARG A 112 20.73 10.53 -12.19
N LYS A 113 20.68 11.71 -11.59
CA LYS A 113 21.72 12.18 -10.67
C LYS A 113 21.65 11.50 -9.30
N HIS A 114 20.45 11.31 -8.76
CA HIS A 114 20.25 10.72 -7.43
C HIS A 114 18.87 10.05 -7.32
N ASP A 115 18.78 9.09 -6.43
CA ASP A 115 17.48 8.60 -5.96
C ASP A 115 16.71 9.74 -5.28
N ILE A 116 15.39 9.83 -5.53
CA ILE A 116 14.54 10.89 -4.97
C ILE A 116 13.39 10.23 -4.23
N LEU A 117 13.27 10.53 -2.93
CA LEU A 117 12.20 10.06 -2.06
C LEU A 117 11.12 11.13 -1.95
N VAL A 118 9.87 10.71 -2.03
CA VAL A 118 8.68 11.52 -1.72
C VAL A 118 7.86 10.86 -0.63
N HIS A 119 7.27 11.68 0.26
CA HIS A 119 6.48 11.22 1.39
C HIS A 119 5.09 11.86 1.35
N HIS A 120 4.13 11.13 0.79
CA HIS A 120 2.73 11.56 0.72
C HIS A 120 2.05 11.41 2.09
N PRO A 121 1.05 12.24 2.42
CA PRO A 121 0.51 13.37 1.67
C PRO A 121 1.27 14.68 1.89
N TYR A 122 2.32 14.68 2.71
CA TYR A 122 3.09 15.88 3.09
C TYR A 122 3.79 16.50 1.88
N GLU A 123 4.32 15.65 1.01
CA GLU A 123 4.85 16.02 -0.29
C GLU A 123 3.90 15.58 -1.40
N SER A 124 3.79 16.40 -2.44
CA SER A 124 2.82 16.25 -3.51
C SER A 124 2.99 14.97 -4.32
N PHE A 125 1.87 14.35 -4.71
CA PHE A 125 1.84 13.26 -5.66
C PHE A 125 1.97 13.73 -7.13
N ALA A 126 1.89 15.04 -7.39
CA ALA A 126 1.97 15.58 -8.74
C ALA A 126 3.25 15.17 -9.50
N PRO A 127 4.45 15.12 -8.89
CA PRO A 127 5.65 14.64 -9.58
C PRO A 127 5.56 13.18 -10.03
N VAL A 128 4.81 12.32 -9.32
CA VAL A 128 4.60 10.91 -9.74
C VAL A 128 3.72 10.86 -10.99
N MET A 129 2.69 11.70 -11.05
CA MET A 129 1.86 11.86 -12.25
C MET A 129 2.66 12.45 -13.40
N GLU A 130 3.45 13.49 -13.14
CA GLU A 130 4.28 14.16 -14.14
C GLU A 130 5.33 13.21 -14.74
N PHE A 131 5.88 12.30 -13.95
CA PHE A 131 6.82 11.29 -14.42
C PHE A 131 6.24 10.48 -15.60
N LEU A 132 4.98 10.08 -15.52
CA LEU A 132 4.31 9.29 -16.55
C LEU A 132 3.75 10.16 -17.69
N VAL A 133 3.21 11.34 -17.37
CA VAL A 133 2.74 12.29 -18.38
C VAL A 133 3.88 12.82 -19.24
N SER A 134 5.03 13.17 -18.64
CA SER A 134 6.23 13.56 -19.35
C SER A 134 6.78 12.42 -20.21
N ALA A 135 6.77 11.17 -19.69
CA ALA A 135 7.19 10.00 -20.44
C ALA A 135 6.31 9.77 -21.68
N ALA A 136 5.00 9.96 -21.55
CA ALA A 136 4.09 9.82 -22.69
C ALA A 136 4.40 10.81 -23.83
N ARG A 137 4.83 12.04 -23.48
CA ARG A 137 5.12 13.13 -24.42
C ARG A 137 6.57 13.15 -24.93
N ASP A 138 7.54 12.61 -24.21
CA ASP A 138 8.96 12.65 -24.61
C ASP A 138 9.23 11.71 -25.80
N PRO A 139 9.66 12.21 -26.99
CA PRO A 139 9.92 11.38 -28.17
C PRO A 139 11.10 10.40 -27.96
N ARG A 140 11.95 10.61 -26.96
CA ARG A 140 13.04 9.69 -26.61
C ARG A 140 12.57 8.50 -25.80
N VAL A 141 11.37 8.53 -25.21
CA VAL A 141 10.80 7.39 -24.50
C VAL A 141 10.29 6.38 -25.50
N VAL A 142 10.72 5.13 -25.34
CA VAL A 142 10.38 4.01 -26.23
C VAL A 142 9.41 3.03 -25.60
N ALA A 143 9.44 2.90 -24.26
CA ALA A 143 8.53 2.00 -23.54
C ALA A 143 8.12 2.56 -22.17
N ILE A 144 6.89 2.24 -21.76
CA ILE A 144 6.34 2.52 -20.43
C ILE A 144 5.72 1.23 -19.91
N LYS A 145 6.05 0.84 -18.68
CA LYS A 145 5.43 -0.30 -18.00
C LYS A 145 4.86 0.16 -16.65
N GLN A 146 3.61 -0.23 -16.35
CA GLN A 146 2.87 0.24 -15.18
C GLN A 146 2.04 -0.86 -14.55
N THR A 147 2.04 -0.95 -13.22
CA THR A 147 1.05 -1.74 -12.46
C THR A 147 -0.12 -0.87 -12.05
N VAL A 148 -1.34 -1.37 -12.22
CA VAL A 148 -2.59 -0.66 -11.91
C VAL A 148 -3.42 -1.52 -10.96
N TYR A 149 -3.70 -0.97 -9.76
CA TYR A 149 -4.58 -1.59 -8.78
C TYR A 149 -5.86 -0.78 -8.58
N ARG A 150 -5.74 0.53 -8.36
CA ARG A 150 -6.85 1.50 -8.20
C ARG A 150 -6.44 2.82 -8.80
N THR A 151 -7.20 3.31 -9.76
CA THR A 151 -6.92 4.59 -10.44
C THR A 151 -8.08 5.57 -10.43
N GLY A 152 -9.30 5.09 -10.15
CA GLY A 152 -10.53 5.86 -10.28
C GLY A 152 -11.02 6.00 -11.74
N ALA A 153 -12.26 6.46 -11.89
CA ALA A 153 -12.90 6.59 -13.21
C ALA A 153 -12.23 7.67 -14.10
N ASP A 154 -11.85 8.81 -13.51
CA ASP A 154 -11.17 9.91 -14.18
C ASP A 154 -9.68 9.89 -13.85
N SER A 155 -8.91 9.11 -14.58
CA SER A 155 -7.50 8.93 -14.32
C SER A 155 -6.63 9.56 -15.41
N ALA A 156 -6.00 10.71 -15.09
CA ALA A 156 -5.00 11.33 -15.95
C ALA A 156 -3.79 10.40 -16.22
N LEU A 157 -3.50 9.48 -15.31
CA LEU A 157 -2.51 8.44 -15.48
C LEU A 157 -2.90 7.50 -16.63
N MET A 158 -4.13 7.00 -16.62
CA MET A 158 -4.62 6.08 -17.65
C MET A 158 -4.67 6.76 -19.01
N GLN A 159 -5.09 8.03 -19.05
CA GLN A 159 -5.07 8.82 -20.27
C GLN A 159 -3.65 9.01 -20.82
N ALA A 160 -2.66 9.29 -19.96
CA ALA A 160 -1.26 9.41 -20.37
C ALA A 160 -0.71 8.09 -20.98
N LEU A 161 -1.11 6.92 -20.45
CA LEU A 161 -0.73 5.62 -21.02
C LEU A 161 -1.38 5.38 -22.39
N ILE A 162 -2.64 5.77 -22.58
CA ILE A 162 -3.35 5.73 -23.86
C ILE A 162 -2.65 6.64 -24.87
N ASP A 163 -2.35 7.88 -24.49
CA ASP A 163 -1.65 8.85 -25.35
C ASP A 163 -0.27 8.34 -25.76
N ALA A 164 0.44 7.67 -24.84
CA ALA A 164 1.73 7.06 -25.14
C ALA A 164 1.61 5.91 -26.17
N ALA A 165 0.59 5.06 -26.04
CA ALA A 165 0.32 3.98 -26.98
C ALA A 165 -0.02 4.54 -28.37
N HIS A 166 -0.89 5.54 -28.47
CA HIS A 166 -1.20 6.23 -29.73
C HIS A 166 0.03 6.91 -30.36
N ALA A 167 0.99 7.36 -29.54
CA ALA A 167 2.26 7.91 -30.01
C ALA A 167 3.26 6.83 -30.46
N GLY A 168 2.87 5.56 -30.53
CA GLY A 168 3.68 4.43 -31.01
C GLY A 168 4.72 3.93 -30.01
N LYS A 169 4.58 4.25 -28.70
CA LYS A 169 5.45 3.70 -27.66
C LYS A 169 4.97 2.30 -27.25
N GLU A 170 5.90 1.44 -26.84
CA GLU A 170 5.55 0.15 -26.21
C GLU A 170 4.98 0.41 -24.81
N VAL A 171 3.67 0.24 -24.66
CA VAL A 171 3.00 0.41 -23.37
C VAL A 171 2.55 -0.95 -22.85
N THR A 172 3.04 -1.33 -21.66
CA THR A 172 2.62 -2.56 -20.97
C THR A 172 1.95 -2.18 -19.65
N VAL A 173 0.72 -2.62 -19.45
CA VAL A 173 -0.03 -2.33 -18.23
C VAL A 173 -0.48 -3.64 -17.59
N VAL A 174 -0.07 -3.86 -16.34
CA VAL A 174 -0.57 -4.97 -15.52
C VAL A 174 -1.74 -4.45 -14.70
N VAL A 175 -2.95 -4.86 -15.04
CA VAL A 175 -4.20 -4.41 -14.41
C VAL A 175 -4.70 -5.48 -13.46
N GLU A 176 -4.90 -5.13 -12.19
CA GLU A 176 -5.54 -6.02 -11.21
C GLU A 176 -7.07 -5.90 -11.34
N LEU A 177 -7.71 -6.86 -12.00
CA LEU A 177 -9.15 -6.85 -12.23
C LEU A 177 -9.96 -7.09 -10.96
N MET A 178 -9.45 -7.91 -10.03
CA MET A 178 -10.12 -8.25 -8.78
C MET A 178 -9.81 -7.23 -7.65
N ALA A 179 -9.56 -5.96 -8.02
CA ALA A 179 -9.43 -4.87 -7.04
C ALA A 179 -10.81 -4.52 -6.50
N ARG A 180 -11.14 -5.00 -5.29
CA ARG A 180 -12.48 -4.92 -4.69
C ARG A 180 -13.09 -3.51 -4.80
N PHE A 181 -14.28 -3.41 -5.40
CA PHE A 181 -15.06 -2.20 -5.71
C PHE A 181 -14.50 -1.32 -6.85
N ASP A 182 -13.40 -1.69 -7.47
CA ASP A 182 -12.84 -1.02 -8.65
C ASP A 182 -12.83 -1.91 -9.88
N GLU A 183 -13.43 -3.11 -9.82
CA GLU A 183 -13.40 -4.13 -10.87
C GLU A 183 -13.95 -3.59 -12.19
N GLU A 184 -15.14 -3.02 -12.18
CA GLU A 184 -15.77 -2.42 -13.37
C GLU A 184 -14.92 -1.29 -13.98
N THR A 185 -14.39 -0.42 -13.11
CA THR A 185 -13.51 0.68 -13.52
C THR A 185 -12.25 0.15 -14.18
N ASN A 186 -11.63 -0.88 -13.60
CA ASN A 186 -10.40 -1.47 -14.12
C ASN A 186 -10.64 -2.23 -15.43
N ILE A 187 -11.77 -2.95 -15.56
CA ILE A 187 -12.19 -3.59 -16.81
C ILE A 187 -12.36 -2.56 -17.93
N ASN A 188 -13.03 -1.45 -17.64
CA ASN A 188 -13.26 -0.39 -18.62
C ASN A 188 -11.97 0.28 -19.07
N TRP A 189 -11.03 0.54 -18.16
CA TRP A 189 -9.71 1.06 -18.50
C TRP A 189 -8.88 0.07 -19.31
N ALA A 190 -8.91 -1.22 -18.95
CA ALA A 190 -8.22 -2.27 -19.68
C ALA A 190 -8.67 -2.31 -21.15
N ALA A 191 -9.98 -2.27 -21.41
CA ALA A 191 -10.52 -2.24 -22.75
C ALA A 191 -10.06 -1.01 -23.56
N LYS A 192 -10.03 0.17 -22.96
CA LYS A 192 -9.56 1.40 -23.62
C LYS A 192 -8.05 1.34 -23.93
N LEU A 193 -7.24 0.76 -23.04
CA LEU A 193 -5.82 0.57 -23.25
C LEU A 193 -5.54 -0.39 -24.40
N GLU A 194 -6.25 -1.53 -24.46
CA GLU A 194 -6.15 -2.50 -25.55
C GLU A 194 -6.53 -1.88 -26.90
N GLN A 195 -7.63 -1.11 -26.94
CA GLN A 195 -8.05 -0.37 -28.13
C GLN A 195 -7.00 0.65 -28.61
N ALA A 196 -6.24 1.24 -27.68
CA ALA A 196 -5.15 2.15 -28.00
C ALA A 196 -3.86 1.43 -28.45
N GLY A 197 -3.83 0.08 -28.42
CA GLY A 197 -2.67 -0.72 -28.80
C GLY A 197 -1.68 -1.00 -27.66
N ALA A 198 -2.05 -0.75 -26.41
CA ALA A 198 -1.25 -1.15 -25.25
C ALA A 198 -1.35 -2.66 -25.01
N HIS A 199 -0.25 -3.25 -24.52
CA HIS A 199 -0.24 -4.63 -24.03
C HIS A 199 -0.78 -4.66 -22.58
N VAL A 200 -2.00 -5.17 -22.42
CA VAL A 200 -2.65 -5.31 -21.13
C VAL A 200 -2.52 -6.73 -20.62
N VAL A 201 -2.14 -6.88 -19.35
CA VAL A 201 -2.03 -8.16 -18.66
C VAL A 201 -2.89 -8.13 -17.42
N TYR A 202 -3.71 -9.15 -17.23
CA TYR A 202 -4.68 -9.28 -16.14
C TYR A 202 -4.10 -10.09 -14.97
N GLY A 203 -2.99 -9.58 -14.40
CA GLY A 203 -2.35 -10.21 -13.26
C GLY A 203 -1.68 -11.55 -13.57
N VAL A 204 -1.45 -12.34 -12.53
CA VAL A 204 -0.93 -13.71 -12.59
C VAL A 204 -2.00 -14.62 -11.99
N VAL A 205 -2.34 -15.70 -12.67
CA VAL A 205 -3.30 -16.70 -12.19
C VAL A 205 -2.96 -17.11 -10.75
N GLY A 206 -3.97 -17.10 -9.87
CA GLY A 206 -3.84 -17.43 -8.45
C GLY A 206 -3.15 -16.38 -7.57
N HIS A 207 -2.67 -15.25 -8.14
CA HIS A 207 -1.94 -14.23 -7.38
C HIS A 207 -2.37 -12.81 -7.74
N LYS A 208 -3.03 -12.11 -6.83
CA LYS A 208 -3.41 -10.69 -7.04
C LYS A 208 -2.17 -9.79 -7.10
N THR A 209 -2.08 -8.96 -8.14
CA THR A 209 -0.97 -8.01 -8.32
C THR A 209 -1.18 -6.78 -7.44
N HIS A 210 -0.35 -6.63 -6.41
CA HIS A 210 -0.45 -5.51 -5.46
C HIS A 210 0.82 -4.63 -5.43
N ALA A 211 1.87 -4.99 -6.14
CA ALA A 211 3.08 -4.18 -6.29
C ALA A 211 2.78 -2.84 -6.99
N LYS A 212 3.44 -1.76 -6.54
CA LYS A 212 3.28 -0.42 -7.11
C LYS A 212 4.58 -0.03 -7.80
N MET A 213 4.59 -0.18 -9.13
CA MET A 213 5.77 0.03 -9.98
C MET A 213 5.41 0.75 -11.26
N ALA A 214 6.26 1.70 -11.65
CA ALA A 214 6.26 2.31 -12.96
C ALA A 214 7.68 2.29 -13.53
N MET A 215 7.84 1.95 -14.80
CA MET A 215 9.14 1.95 -15.48
C MET A 215 9.02 2.64 -16.82
N VAL A 216 9.98 3.52 -17.09
CA VAL A 216 10.15 4.23 -18.35
C VAL A 216 11.49 3.83 -18.97
N LEU A 217 11.49 3.45 -20.23
CA LEU A 217 12.68 3.17 -21.03
C LEU A 217 12.89 4.31 -22.03
N ARG A 218 14.04 5.00 -21.92
CA ARG A 218 14.35 6.22 -22.68
C ARG A 218 15.66 6.09 -23.42
N ARG A 219 15.68 6.56 -24.68
CA ARG A 219 16.91 6.72 -25.46
C ARG A 219 17.68 7.95 -24.97
N GLU A 220 18.96 7.77 -24.70
CA GLU A 220 19.85 8.85 -24.28
C GLU A 220 21.18 8.75 -25.01
N THR A 221 21.91 9.86 -25.06
CA THR A 221 23.29 9.88 -25.54
C THR A 221 24.24 9.83 -24.35
N ALA A 222 25.06 8.79 -24.27
CA ALA A 222 26.13 8.67 -23.29
C ALA A 222 27.45 8.36 -24.01
N LYS A 223 28.47 9.20 -23.74
CA LYS A 223 29.80 9.04 -24.37
C LYS A 223 29.75 8.92 -25.89
N GLY A 224 28.86 9.66 -26.56
CA GLY A 224 28.70 9.65 -28.03
C GLY A 224 27.89 8.47 -28.59
N ALA A 225 27.46 7.52 -27.77
CA ALA A 225 26.65 6.39 -28.19
C ALA A 225 25.18 6.51 -27.70
N THR A 226 24.24 5.99 -28.47
CA THR A 226 22.85 5.86 -28.03
C THR A 226 22.72 4.70 -27.04
N VAL A 227 22.22 5.00 -25.85
CA VAL A 227 21.96 4.02 -24.80
C VAL A 227 20.47 4.03 -24.41
N LEU A 228 19.96 2.89 -24.00
CA LEU A 228 18.64 2.77 -23.41
C LEU A 228 18.76 2.81 -21.89
N ARG A 229 18.20 3.85 -21.28
CA ARG A 229 18.19 4.02 -19.82
C ARG A 229 16.81 3.75 -19.26
N ARG A 230 16.77 3.04 -18.14
CA ARG A 230 15.56 2.79 -17.36
C ARG A 230 15.45 3.79 -16.25
N TYR A 231 14.23 4.27 -16.05
CA TYR A 231 13.83 5.11 -14.92
C TYR A 231 12.65 4.44 -14.25
N VAL A 232 12.67 4.37 -12.93
CA VAL A 232 11.67 3.63 -12.16
C VAL A 232 11.10 4.50 -11.06
N HIS A 233 9.82 4.38 -10.83
CA HIS A 233 9.15 4.80 -9.61
C HIS A 233 8.60 3.56 -8.89
N LEU A 234 8.90 3.43 -7.60
CA LEU A 234 8.41 2.39 -6.70
C LEU A 234 7.65 3.04 -5.56
N GLY A 235 6.49 2.50 -5.19
CA GLY A 235 5.67 3.07 -4.14
C GLY A 235 5.18 2.04 -3.12
N THR A 236 4.92 2.50 -1.90
CA THR A 236 4.17 1.72 -0.89
C THR A 236 2.65 1.85 -1.11
N GLY A 237 2.20 2.93 -1.75
CA GLY A 237 0.81 3.28 -2.01
C GLY A 237 0.39 3.27 -3.47
N ASN A 238 -0.91 3.28 -3.71
CA ASN A 238 -1.51 3.20 -5.04
C ASN A 238 -1.28 4.48 -5.87
N TYR A 239 -1.26 4.33 -7.20
CA TYR A 239 -1.21 5.44 -8.15
C TYR A 239 -2.56 6.14 -8.30
N HIS A 240 -3.04 6.75 -7.22
CA HIS A 240 -4.32 7.41 -7.17
C HIS A 240 -4.20 8.77 -6.45
N PRO A 241 -4.29 9.91 -7.18
CA PRO A 241 -4.04 11.25 -6.62
C PRO A 241 -4.91 11.59 -5.41
N ARG A 242 -6.20 11.18 -5.42
CA ARG A 242 -7.13 11.43 -4.31
C ARG A 242 -6.72 10.64 -3.06
N THR A 243 -6.34 9.36 -3.23
CA THR A 243 -5.86 8.52 -2.12
C THR A 243 -4.56 9.06 -1.55
N ALA A 244 -3.63 9.53 -2.40
CA ALA A 244 -2.35 10.09 -1.99
C ALA A 244 -2.46 11.39 -1.17
N ARG A 245 -3.62 12.03 -1.09
CA ARG A 245 -3.91 13.17 -0.20
C ARG A 245 -4.39 12.75 1.19
N LEU A 246 -4.80 11.50 1.35
CA LEU A 246 -5.42 10.98 2.59
C LEU A 246 -4.56 9.90 3.27
N TYR A 247 -3.74 9.19 2.50
CA TYR A 247 -2.92 8.08 2.95
C TYR A 247 -1.46 8.50 3.03
N GLU A 248 -0.81 8.06 4.08
CA GLU A 248 0.62 8.24 4.26
C GLU A 248 1.36 7.11 3.54
N ASP A 249 2.18 7.47 2.55
CA ASP A 249 2.92 6.53 1.71
C ASP A 249 4.25 7.13 1.24
N PHE A 250 5.22 6.26 0.94
CA PHE A 250 6.47 6.64 0.31
C PHE A 250 6.51 6.29 -1.17
N GLY A 251 7.16 7.16 -1.95
CA GLY A 251 7.54 6.91 -3.34
C GLY A 251 9.04 7.13 -3.55
N LEU A 252 9.68 6.25 -4.32
CA LEU A 252 11.09 6.33 -4.66
C LEU A 252 11.25 6.40 -6.17
N PHE A 253 11.85 7.48 -6.67
CA PHE A 253 12.33 7.55 -8.05
C PHE A 253 13.80 7.16 -8.10
N THR A 254 14.17 6.33 -9.05
CA THR A 254 15.55 5.86 -9.22
C THR A 254 15.87 5.53 -10.68
N ALA A 255 17.13 5.74 -11.04
CA ALA A 255 17.74 5.22 -12.26
C ALA A 255 18.88 4.25 -11.94
N ASN A 256 18.92 3.69 -10.73
CA ASN A 256 19.91 2.69 -10.34
C ASN A 256 19.76 1.45 -11.20
N ASP A 257 20.84 1.03 -11.87
CA ASP A 257 20.80 -0.05 -12.86
C ASP A 257 20.34 -1.39 -12.29
N ASP A 258 20.72 -1.73 -11.05
CA ASP A 258 20.33 -2.99 -10.42
C ASP A 258 18.85 -3.00 -10.02
N ILE A 259 18.35 -1.91 -9.41
CA ILE A 259 16.91 -1.76 -9.09
C ILE A 259 16.08 -1.78 -10.37
N CYS A 260 16.51 -1.04 -11.40
CA CYS A 260 15.83 -0.99 -12.67
C CYS A 260 15.82 -2.34 -13.40
N ALA A 261 16.90 -3.12 -13.30
CA ALA A 261 16.97 -4.46 -13.85
C ALA A 261 16.00 -5.41 -13.13
N ASP A 262 15.91 -5.32 -11.81
CA ASP A 262 15.00 -6.13 -11.01
C ASP A 262 13.54 -5.79 -11.30
N VAL A 263 13.19 -4.49 -11.39
CA VAL A 263 11.83 -4.06 -11.78
C VAL A 263 11.47 -4.58 -13.17
N HIS A 264 12.41 -4.50 -14.12
CA HIS A 264 12.20 -5.08 -15.45
C HIS A 264 11.93 -6.58 -15.38
N GLU A 265 12.69 -7.30 -14.56
CA GLU A 265 12.51 -8.75 -14.37
C GLU A 265 11.15 -9.07 -13.71
N VAL A 266 10.71 -8.28 -12.72
CA VAL A 266 9.38 -8.45 -12.14
C VAL A 266 8.28 -8.23 -13.19
N PHE A 267 8.40 -7.21 -14.07
CA PHE A 267 7.46 -7.04 -15.18
C PHE A 267 7.48 -8.21 -16.16
N ARG A 268 8.65 -8.78 -16.48
CA ARG A 268 8.74 -9.97 -17.33
C ARG A 268 7.99 -11.17 -16.73
N ARG A 269 8.11 -11.37 -15.43
CA ARG A 269 7.37 -12.44 -14.72
C ARG A 269 5.87 -12.21 -14.75
N LEU A 270 5.43 -10.97 -14.52
CA LEU A 270 4.02 -10.59 -14.55
C LEU A 270 3.39 -10.74 -15.93
N THR A 271 4.17 -10.61 -16.99
CA THR A 271 3.71 -10.72 -18.38
C THR A 271 3.94 -12.11 -18.99
N GLY A 272 4.35 -13.09 -18.19
CA GLY A 272 4.62 -14.46 -18.68
C GLY A 272 5.83 -14.60 -19.61
N LEU A 273 6.62 -13.54 -19.78
CA LEU A 273 7.77 -13.49 -20.68
C LEU A 273 9.06 -13.89 -19.96
N GLY A 274 9.33 -15.18 -19.82
CA GLY A 274 10.65 -15.66 -19.46
C GLY A 274 10.74 -16.56 -18.22
N GLN A 275 11.88 -17.28 -18.12
CA GLN A 275 12.25 -18.05 -16.94
C GLN A 275 12.51 -17.11 -15.75
N ARG A 276 12.33 -17.60 -14.51
CA ARG A 276 12.56 -16.85 -13.28
C ARG A 276 14.04 -16.46 -13.15
N GLY A 277 14.38 -15.22 -13.52
CA GLY A 277 15.69 -14.65 -13.21
C GLY A 277 15.84 -14.37 -11.71
N THR A 278 17.07 -14.28 -11.20
CA THR A 278 17.33 -13.91 -9.82
C THR A 278 17.27 -12.39 -9.67
N LEU A 279 16.49 -11.87 -8.71
CA LEU A 279 16.52 -10.46 -8.33
C LEU A 279 17.79 -10.16 -7.52
N ARG A 280 18.40 -9.00 -7.76
CA ARG A 280 19.68 -8.60 -7.14
C ARG A 280 19.45 -7.83 -5.83
N LEU A 281 18.50 -6.93 -5.82
CA LEU A 281 18.24 -5.98 -4.75
C LEU A 281 16.80 -6.03 -4.24
N LEU A 282 15.83 -6.20 -5.13
CA LEU A 282 14.44 -6.31 -4.73
C LEU A 282 14.14 -7.70 -4.18
N THR A 283 13.12 -7.75 -3.32
CA THR A 283 12.49 -9.03 -2.95
C THR A 283 11.03 -9.00 -3.35
N GLN A 284 10.51 -10.15 -3.75
CA GLN A 284 9.17 -10.31 -4.29
C GLN A 284 8.40 -11.41 -3.54
N ALA A 285 7.18 -11.14 -3.15
CA ALA A 285 6.22 -12.18 -2.78
C ALA A 285 5.56 -12.75 -4.06
N PRO A 286 5.24 -14.04 -4.08
CA PRO A 286 5.35 -15.01 -2.98
C PRO A 286 6.72 -15.72 -2.85
N PHE A 287 7.77 -15.24 -3.49
CA PHE A 287 9.03 -16.00 -3.69
C PHE A 287 10.10 -15.74 -2.61
N THR A 288 10.60 -14.50 -2.52
CA THR A 288 11.81 -14.19 -1.72
C THR A 288 11.57 -13.20 -0.58
N LEU A 289 10.40 -12.53 -0.56
CA LEU A 289 10.12 -11.49 0.44
C LEU A 289 10.01 -12.05 1.86
N HIS A 290 9.28 -13.15 2.03
CA HIS A 290 9.13 -13.81 3.33
C HIS A 290 10.49 -14.32 3.86
N GLU A 291 11.27 -14.98 3.02
CA GLU A 291 12.60 -15.47 3.36
C GLU A 291 13.53 -14.34 3.80
N MET A 292 13.52 -13.20 3.10
CA MET A 292 14.29 -12.01 3.43
C MET A 292 13.89 -11.47 4.81
N LEU A 293 12.60 -11.41 5.14
CA LEU A 293 12.11 -10.95 6.45
C LEU A 293 12.64 -11.85 7.56
N ILE A 294 12.42 -13.17 7.45
CA ILE A 294 12.88 -14.15 8.45
C ILE A 294 14.40 -14.09 8.62
N ALA A 295 15.15 -14.08 7.52
CA ALA A 295 16.62 -14.00 7.57
C ALA A 295 17.10 -12.69 8.24
N SER A 296 16.44 -11.56 7.98
CA SER A 296 16.79 -10.28 8.57
C SER A 296 16.48 -10.23 10.06
N ILE A 297 15.34 -10.76 10.51
CA ILE A 297 14.97 -10.85 11.93
C ILE A 297 15.96 -11.76 12.67
N ARG A 298 16.27 -12.95 12.12
CA ARG A 298 17.22 -13.89 12.71
C ARG A 298 18.65 -13.36 12.74
N ARG A 299 19.04 -12.53 11.78
CA ARG A 299 20.34 -11.84 11.79
C ARG A 299 20.43 -10.85 12.96
N GLU A 300 19.38 -10.09 13.27
CA GLU A 300 19.36 -9.24 14.46
C GLU A 300 19.47 -10.07 15.74
N ALA A 301 18.75 -11.21 15.82
CA ALA A 301 18.87 -12.13 16.96
C ALA A 301 20.30 -12.68 17.14
N ALA A 302 20.98 -13.01 16.04
CA ALA A 302 22.37 -13.42 16.07
C ALA A 302 23.32 -12.31 16.56
N HIS A 303 23.09 -11.06 16.15
CA HIS A 303 23.83 -9.90 16.66
C HIS A 303 23.62 -9.73 18.16
N ALA A 304 22.40 -9.83 18.66
CA ALA A 304 22.09 -9.73 20.09
C ALA A 304 22.78 -10.84 20.89
N ARG A 305 22.70 -12.11 20.47
CA ARG A 305 23.39 -13.25 21.11
C ARG A 305 24.91 -13.07 21.15
N ALA A 306 25.46 -12.37 20.14
CA ALA A 306 26.88 -12.02 20.08
C ALA A 306 27.26 -10.76 20.90
N GLY A 307 26.36 -10.24 21.75
CA GLY A 307 26.58 -9.03 22.56
C GLY A 307 26.65 -7.73 21.75
N LYS A 308 26.25 -7.74 20.47
CA LYS A 308 26.23 -6.54 19.62
C LYS A 308 24.91 -5.82 19.74
N LYS A 309 24.93 -4.51 19.47
CA LYS A 309 23.70 -3.73 19.36
C LYS A 309 22.79 -4.30 18.27
N ALA A 310 21.58 -4.69 18.64
CA ALA A 310 20.56 -5.23 17.76
C ALA A 310 19.26 -4.43 17.95
N TYR A 311 18.63 -4.05 16.85
CA TYR A 311 17.38 -3.31 16.86
C TYR A 311 16.63 -3.52 15.56
N LEU A 312 15.33 -3.73 15.70
CA LEU A 312 14.39 -3.85 14.58
C LEU A 312 13.22 -2.92 14.84
N ALA A 313 12.78 -2.22 13.78
CA ALA A 313 11.51 -1.53 13.79
C ALA A 313 10.77 -1.79 12.49
N ALA A 314 9.44 -1.92 12.58
CA ALA A 314 8.59 -2.07 11.42
C ALA A 314 7.33 -1.23 11.54
N LYS A 315 6.94 -0.62 10.42
CA LYS A 315 5.63 0.00 10.23
C LYS A 315 4.88 -0.80 9.18
N VAL A 316 3.70 -1.31 9.56
CA VAL A 316 2.83 -2.15 8.72
C VAL A 316 1.36 -1.87 9.03
N ASN A 317 0.46 -2.23 8.12
CA ASN A 317 -0.97 -2.09 8.40
C ASN A 317 -1.52 -3.27 9.18
N ALA A 318 -0.93 -4.47 9.01
CA ALA A 318 -1.32 -5.69 9.71
C ALA A 318 -0.14 -6.62 9.94
N LEU A 319 -0.18 -7.35 11.05
CA LEU A 319 0.80 -8.36 11.47
C LEU A 319 0.06 -9.61 11.93
N LEU A 320 -0.03 -10.61 11.04
CA LEU A 320 -0.79 -11.85 11.28
C LEU A 320 -0.02 -13.12 10.90
N GLU A 321 1.05 -13.02 10.10
CA GLU A 321 1.76 -14.19 9.60
C GLU A 321 2.52 -14.90 10.74
N PRO A 322 2.20 -16.19 11.02
CA PRO A 322 2.68 -16.86 12.23
C PRO A 322 4.19 -16.97 12.31
N THR A 323 4.88 -17.32 11.22
CA THR A 323 6.33 -17.57 11.25
C THR A 323 7.13 -16.28 11.40
N VAL A 324 6.61 -15.14 10.92
CA VAL A 324 7.18 -13.80 11.21
C VAL A 324 7.00 -13.47 12.69
N ILE A 325 5.83 -13.76 13.28
CA ILE A 325 5.55 -13.53 14.70
C ILE A 325 6.49 -14.38 15.57
N ASP A 326 6.66 -15.65 15.25
CA ASP A 326 7.57 -16.56 15.96
C ASP A 326 9.02 -16.08 15.87
N ALA A 327 9.46 -15.64 14.69
CA ALA A 327 10.81 -15.08 14.52
C ALA A 327 11.02 -13.79 15.35
N LEU A 328 9.98 -12.95 15.49
CA LEU A 328 10.02 -11.75 16.36
C LEU A 328 10.12 -12.14 17.83
N TYR A 329 9.39 -13.18 18.29
CA TYR A 329 9.51 -13.69 19.64
C TYR A 329 10.91 -14.26 19.90
N GLU A 330 11.44 -15.09 18.98
CA GLU A 330 12.82 -15.60 19.06
C GLU A 330 13.85 -14.46 19.14
N ALA A 331 13.67 -13.39 18.39
CA ALA A 331 14.54 -12.22 18.40
C ALA A 331 14.44 -11.45 19.72
N SER A 332 13.23 -11.27 20.26
CA SER A 332 13.00 -10.66 21.58
C SER A 332 13.67 -11.45 22.68
N ALA A 333 13.49 -12.77 22.71
CA ALA A 333 14.14 -13.65 23.68
C ALA A 333 15.68 -13.60 23.57
N ALA A 334 16.22 -13.36 22.38
CA ALA A 334 17.65 -13.13 22.17
C ALA A 334 18.16 -11.74 22.62
N GLY A 335 17.27 -10.84 23.04
CA GLY A 335 17.62 -9.49 23.51
C GLY A 335 17.52 -8.39 22.45
N VAL A 336 16.93 -8.65 21.29
CA VAL A 336 16.69 -7.62 20.28
C VAL A 336 15.58 -6.67 20.75
N LYS A 337 15.84 -5.38 20.80
CA LYS A 337 14.79 -4.39 20.98
C LYS A 337 13.97 -4.25 19.68
N ILE A 338 12.63 -4.35 19.81
CA ILE A 338 11.70 -4.37 18.69
C ILE A 338 10.58 -3.34 18.89
N ASP A 339 10.47 -2.38 18.01
CA ASP A 339 9.39 -1.39 17.98
C ASP A 339 8.51 -1.60 16.75
N LEU A 340 7.22 -1.93 16.94
CA LEU A 340 6.25 -2.18 15.87
C LEU A 340 5.18 -1.09 15.85
N ILE A 341 4.97 -0.49 14.68
CA ILE A 341 3.90 0.46 14.41
C ILE A 341 2.89 -0.26 13.52
N VAL A 342 1.82 -0.79 14.12
CA VAL A 342 0.80 -1.59 13.44
C VAL A 342 -0.51 -0.83 13.45
N ARG A 343 -0.97 -0.38 12.29
CA ARG A 343 -2.18 0.43 12.19
C ARG A 343 -3.46 -0.32 12.57
N GLY A 344 -3.58 -1.56 12.14
CA GLY A 344 -4.80 -2.37 12.26
C GLY A 344 -4.57 -3.66 13.04
N VAL A 345 -4.93 -4.79 12.44
CA VAL A 345 -4.89 -6.10 13.08
C VAL A 345 -3.48 -6.54 13.43
N CYS A 346 -3.28 -6.96 14.68
CA CYS A 346 -2.02 -7.49 15.19
C CYS A 346 -2.28 -8.73 16.04
N ALA A 347 -1.77 -9.89 15.60
CA ALA A 347 -1.87 -11.14 16.36
C ALA A 347 -0.69 -11.35 17.32
N LEU A 348 0.40 -10.56 17.21
CA LEU A 348 1.52 -10.59 18.12
C LEU A 348 1.12 -9.98 19.48
N ARG A 349 1.51 -10.59 20.58
CA ARG A 349 1.32 -10.10 21.94
C ARG A 349 2.63 -9.54 22.51
N PRO A 350 2.74 -8.21 22.72
CA PRO A 350 3.93 -7.58 23.26
C PRO A 350 3.99 -7.67 24.78
N GLY A 351 5.19 -7.60 25.36
CA GLY A 351 5.40 -7.47 26.82
C GLY A 351 4.99 -8.70 27.62
N VAL A 352 4.89 -9.89 27.00
CA VAL A 352 4.67 -11.15 27.70
C VAL A 352 5.99 -11.62 28.32
N PRO A 353 6.07 -11.82 29.67
CA PRO A 353 7.30 -12.19 30.34
C PRO A 353 7.96 -13.46 29.75
N GLY A 354 9.25 -13.38 29.49
CA GLY A 354 10.04 -14.49 28.92
C GLY A 354 9.84 -14.74 27.42
N LEU A 355 8.88 -14.07 26.79
CA LEU A 355 8.55 -14.25 25.37
C LEU A 355 8.79 -12.97 24.55
N SER A 356 8.17 -11.88 24.95
CA SER A 356 8.14 -10.63 24.18
C SER A 356 8.48 -9.38 25.02
N ASP A 357 9.30 -9.54 26.03
CA ASP A 357 9.73 -8.47 26.96
C ASP A 357 10.32 -7.25 26.21
N ASN A 358 10.98 -7.50 25.07
CA ASN A 358 11.66 -6.48 24.30
C ASN A 358 10.84 -5.97 23.10
N ILE A 359 9.55 -6.36 22.99
CA ILE A 359 8.66 -5.92 21.91
C ILE A 359 7.67 -4.87 22.42
N ALA A 360 7.59 -3.76 21.72
CA ALA A 360 6.56 -2.75 21.90
C ALA A 360 5.71 -2.60 20.63
N VAL A 361 4.39 -2.64 20.76
CA VAL A 361 3.43 -2.44 19.67
C VAL A 361 2.63 -1.17 19.91
N ARG A 362 2.50 -0.36 18.86
CA ARG A 362 1.64 0.83 18.89
C ARG A 362 0.89 1.01 17.57
N SER A 363 -0.22 1.73 17.63
CA SER A 363 -0.94 2.27 16.49
C SER A 363 -1.01 3.79 16.63
N VAL A 364 -0.96 4.52 15.53
CA VAL A 364 -1.18 5.96 15.49
C VAL A 364 -2.43 6.23 14.66
N VAL A 365 -3.40 6.94 15.25
CA VAL A 365 -4.67 7.29 14.62
C VAL A 365 -4.77 8.81 14.57
N GLY A 366 -4.70 9.37 13.35
CA GLY A 366 -4.69 10.81 13.15
C GLY A 366 -5.47 11.23 11.90
N ARG A 367 -5.10 12.39 11.35
CA ARG A 367 -5.71 12.97 10.15
C ARG A 367 -5.56 12.08 8.93
N PHE A 368 -4.35 11.53 8.74
CA PHE A 368 -4.01 10.70 7.61
C PHE A 368 -4.02 9.22 7.99
N LEU A 369 -4.38 8.37 7.04
CA LEU A 369 -4.29 6.94 7.22
C LEU A 369 -2.82 6.51 7.13
N GLU A 370 -2.27 6.00 8.21
CA GLU A 370 -0.95 5.38 8.23
C GLU A 370 -0.98 4.14 7.33
N HIS A 371 -0.28 4.19 6.19
CA HIS A 371 -0.42 3.18 5.15
C HIS A 371 0.90 2.63 4.62
N SER A 372 1.99 3.36 4.73
CA SER A 372 3.30 2.90 4.30
C SER A 372 3.75 1.63 5.03
N ARG A 373 4.53 0.80 4.35
CA ARG A 373 5.21 -0.35 4.96
C ARG A 373 6.69 -0.10 4.90
N VAL A 374 7.30 -0.04 6.08
CA VAL A 374 8.72 0.26 6.27
C VAL A 374 9.32 -0.76 7.21
N PHE A 375 10.41 -1.40 6.80
CA PHE A 375 11.14 -2.36 7.62
C PHE A 375 12.54 -1.83 7.86
N PHE A 376 12.93 -1.73 9.11
CA PHE A 376 14.24 -1.29 9.52
C PHE A 376 14.94 -2.35 10.35
N PHE A 377 16.17 -2.71 9.96
CA PHE A 377 17.06 -3.61 10.68
C PHE A 377 18.38 -2.89 10.92
N HIS A 378 18.87 -2.92 12.16
CA HIS A 378 20.12 -2.24 12.54
C HIS A 378 21.33 -2.83 11.82
N ASN A 379 21.35 -4.15 11.61
CA ASN A 379 22.36 -4.88 10.84
C ASN A 379 23.80 -4.48 11.16
N GLY A 380 24.18 -4.53 12.46
CA GLY A 380 25.54 -4.16 12.88
C GLY A 380 25.96 -2.71 12.54
N GLY A 381 24.98 -1.80 12.42
CA GLY A 381 25.18 -0.40 12.07
C GLY A 381 25.04 -0.05 10.59
N LYS A 382 24.86 -1.03 9.70
CA LYS A 382 24.66 -0.81 8.25
C LYS A 382 23.31 -0.17 7.93
N LYS A 383 22.32 -0.31 8.83
CA LYS A 383 20.97 0.24 8.72
C LYS A 383 20.29 -0.18 7.41
N ASP A 384 19.78 -1.41 7.39
CA ASP A 384 18.97 -1.86 6.27
C ASP A 384 17.57 -1.25 6.40
N VAL A 385 17.16 -0.49 5.39
CA VAL A 385 15.86 0.18 5.29
C VAL A 385 15.17 -0.29 4.03
N TRP A 386 13.97 -0.83 4.20
CA TRP A 386 13.13 -1.35 3.12
C TRP A 386 11.79 -0.64 3.10
N LEU A 387 11.34 -0.28 1.90
CA LEU A 387 9.97 0.13 1.61
C LEU A 387 9.25 -1.01 0.92
N SER A 388 7.97 -1.22 1.23
CA SER A 388 7.24 -2.37 0.69
C SER A 388 5.78 -2.05 0.39
N SER A 389 5.21 -2.82 -0.53
CA SER A 389 3.76 -2.88 -0.75
C SER A 389 3.06 -3.92 0.15
N ALA A 390 3.82 -4.81 0.81
CA ALA A 390 3.33 -5.93 1.59
C ALA A 390 3.14 -5.62 3.07
N ASP A 391 2.01 -6.03 3.63
CA ASP A 391 1.84 -6.23 5.06
C ASP A 391 2.41 -7.60 5.47
N TRP A 392 2.59 -7.83 6.77
CA TRP A 392 3.06 -9.08 7.32
C TRP A 392 1.88 -10.03 7.58
N MET A 393 1.23 -10.43 6.48
CA MET A 393 0.06 -11.30 6.45
C MET A 393 0.26 -12.42 5.43
N ASP A 394 -0.33 -13.60 5.68
CA ASP A 394 -0.32 -14.75 4.77
C ASP A 394 -0.66 -14.34 3.32
N ARG A 395 -1.78 -13.66 3.13
CA ARG A 395 -2.23 -13.23 1.79
C ARG A 395 -1.23 -12.33 1.06
N ASN A 396 -0.47 -11.47 1.78
CA ASN A 396 0.51 -10.58 1.16
C ASN A 396 1.80 -11.32 0.84
N LEU A 397 2.23 -12.23 1.73
CA LEU A 397 3.52 -12.90 1.59
C LEU A 397 3.48 -14.13 0.70
N PHE A 398 2.27 -14.76 0.50
CA PHE A 398 2.15 -16.02 -0.24
C PHE A 398 1.11 -16.01 -1.37
N ARG A 399 0.13 -15.08 -1.37
CA ARG A 399 -0.99 -15.09 -2.32
C ARG A 399 -1.11 -13.83 -3.17
N ARG A 400 -0.13 -12.92 -3.06
CA ARG A 400 -0.08 -11.67 -3.84
C ARG A 400 1.29 -11.48 -4.45
N VAL A 401 1.32 -10.77 -5.57
CA VAL A 401 2.57 -10.21 -6.07
C VAL A 401 2.81 -8.87 -5.38
N GLU A 402 3.76 -8.88 -4.47
CA GLU A 402 4.23 -7.72 -3.71
C GLU A 402 5.72 -7.53 -3.94
N ILE A 403 6.21 -6.32 -3.67
CA ILE A 403 7.64 -6.04 -3.68
C ILE A 403 8.09 -5.38 -2.39
N ALA A 404 9.33 -5.64 -2.00
CA ALA A 404 10.08 -4.77 -1.11
C ALA A 404 11.38 -4.36 -1.81
N PHE A 405 11.74 -3.09 -1.64
CA PHE A 405 12.90 -2.47 -2.27
C PHE A 405 13.73 -1.71 -1.23
N PRO A 406 15.07 -1.83 -1.29
CA PRO A 406 15.94 -1.17 -0.32
C PRO A 406 16.12 0.31 -0.64
N VAL A 407 16.11 1.14 0.38
CA VAL A 407 16.59 2.51 0.29
C VAL A 407 18.12 2.48 0.45
N ARG A 408 18.86 2.86 -0.60
CA ARG A 408 20.33 2.70 -0.62
C ARG A 408 21.10 3.94 -0.20
N ASP A 409 20.62 5.11 -0.61
CA ASP A 409 21.24 6.38 -0.24
C ASP A 409 21.18 6.61 1.28
N ARG A 410 22.31 6.99 1.88
CA ARG A 410 22.44 7.16 3.33
C ARG A 410 21.50 8.25 3.87
N LYS A 411 21.37 9.36 3.16
CA LYS A 411 20.51 10.47 3.61
C LYS A 411 19.05 10.10 3.52
N LEU A 412 18.67 9.37 2.47
CA LEU A 412 17.30 8.86 2.32
C LEU A 412 16.97 7.79 3.35
N LYS A 413 17.92 6.91 3.72
CA LYS A 413 17.73 5.97 4.84
C LYS A 413 17.39 6.70 6.14
N GLU A 414 18.21 7.70 6.52
CA GLU A 414 17.99 8.49 7.74
C GLU A 414 16.63 9.22 7.68
N ARG A 415 16.26 9.73 6.51
CA ARG A 415 15.00 10.39 6.28
C ARG A 415 13.83 9.41 6.50
N VAL A 416 13.87 8.20 5.93
CA VAL A 416 12.81 7.17 6.12
C VAL A 416 12.72 6.73 7.58
N ILE A 417 13.86 6.50 8.25
CA ILE A 417 13.88 6.12 9.66
C ILE A 417 13.21 7.19 10.52
N ASP A 418 13.60 8.44 10.34
CA ASP A 418 13.02 9.54 11.11
C ASP A 418 11.53 9.74 10.79
N GLU A 419 11.15 9.81 9.52
CA GLU A 419 9.78 10.12 9.10
C GLU A 419 8.78 8.98 9.33
N ALA A 420 9.20 7.72 9.16
CA ALA A 420 8.29 6.58 9.31
C ALA A 420 8.32 5.96 10.72
N ILE A 421 9.43 6.06 11.45
CA ILE A 421 9.64 5.35 12.71
C ILE A 421 9.79 6.32 13.86
N ASP A 422 10.86 7.13 13.90
CA ASP A 422 11.21 7.92 15.08
C ASP A 422 10.15 8.94 15.45
N VAL A 423 9.56 9.62 14.45
CA VAL A 423 8.47 10.60 14.65
C VAL A 423 7.25 9.90 15.27
N HIS A 424 6.88 8.71 14.79
CA HIS A 424 5.75 7.95 15.31
C HIS A 424 6.02 7.36 16.72
N LEU A 425 7.26 6.95 16.99
CA LEU A 425 7.68 6.51 18.32
C LEU A 425 7.61 7.64 19.38
N ARG A 426 7.77 8.89 18.95
CA ARG A 426 7.66 10.08 19.82
C ARG A 426 6.21 10.52 20.06
N ASP A 427 5.25 10.13 19.20
CA ASP A 427 3.84 10.54 19.34
C ASP A 427 3.32 10.16 20.74
N ASN A 428 2.80 11.15 21.47
CA ASN A 428 2.26 10.99 22.80
C ASN A 428 0.82 11.52 22.93
N VAL A 429 0.18 11.81 21.79
CA VAL A 429 -1.20 12.32 21.71
C VAL A 429 -2.10 11.33 20.97
N ASN A 430 -1.68 10.88 19.81
CA ASN A 430 -2.46 10.02 18.91
C ASN A 430 -2.03 8.55 18.96
N ALA A 431 -0.98 8.22 19.71
CA ALA A 431 -0.50 6.85 19.82
C ALA A 431 -1.38 6.02 20.79
N TRP A 432 -1.72 4.82 20.35
CA TRP A 432 -2.33 3.76 21.14
C TRP A 432 -1.29 2.65 21.34
N VAL A 433 -1.11 2.20 22.56
CA VAL A 433 -0.14 1.17 22.93
C VAL A 433 -0.88 -0.11 23.27
N MET A 434 -0.42 -1.21 22.68
CA MET A 434 -0.97 -2.54 22.93
C MET A 434 -0.31 -3.16 24.17
N ASP A 435 -1.09 -3.77 25.05
CA ASP A 435 -0.61 -4.54 26.20
C ASP A 435 -0.50 -6.05 25.87
N GLY A 436 0.03 -6.84 26.82
CA GLY A 436 0.21 -8.28 26.68
C GLY A 436 -1.08 -9.08 26.49
N ASP A 437 -2.23 -8.51 26.80
CA ASP A 437 -3.56 -9.13 26.61
C ASP A 437 -4.19 -8.76 25.28
N GLY A 438 -3.50 -7.94 24.47
CA GLY A 438 -4.01 -7.48 23.18
C GLY A 438 -4.90 -6.24 23.24
N ASN A 439 -5.03 -5.62 24.43
CA ASN A 439 -5.84 -4.42 24.57
C ASN A 439 -5.03 -3.18 24.17
N TYR A 440 -5.68 -2.27 23.45
CA TYR A 440 -5.11 -0.98 23.09
C TYR A 440 -5.56 0.10 24.08
N ARG A 441 -4.57 0.84 24.60
CA ARG A 441 -4.82 1.99 25.49
C ARG A 441 -4.13 3.22 24.90
N ARG A 442 -4.84 4.35 24.92
CA ARG A 442 -4.24 5.62 24.49
C ARG A 442 -3.03 5.92 25.40
N LYS A 443 -1.90 6.23 24.78
CA LYS A 443 -0.67 6.51 25.51
C LYS A 443 -0.89 7.67 26.49
N ARG A 444 -0.59 7.47 27.78
CA ARG A 444 -0.64 8.56 28.75
C ARG A 444 0.36 9.63 28.36
N ARG A 445 -0.14 10.84 28.17
CA ARG A 445 0.68 11.99 27.82
C ARG A 445 1.69 12.28 28.93
N ARG A 446 2.97 12.28 28.60
CA ARG A 446 4.05 12.77 29.45
C ARG A 446 4.80 13.87 28.69
N GLY A 447 5.02 15.02 29.32
CA GLY A 447 5.71 16.16 28.73
C GLY A 447 4.85 16.97 27.73
N LYS A 448 5.53 17.71 26.85
CA LYS A 448 4.88 18.53 25.81
C LYS A 448 4.13 17.64 24.80
N PRO A 449 2.95 18.08 24.30
CA PRO A 449 2.25 17.35 23.26
C PRO A 449 3.10 17.22 22.00
N PHE A 450 3.17 16.01 21.46
CA PHE A 450 3.83 15.75 20.19
C PHE A 450 2.93 14.86 19.34
N VAL A 451 2.48 15.41 18.22
CA VAL A 451 1.64 14.73 17.22
C VAL A 451 2.51 14.49 15.98
N SER A 452 2.76 13.23 15.65
CA SER A 452 3.65 12.83 14.54
C SER A 452 3.26 13.47 13.22
N GLN A 453 1.98 13.37 12.84
CA GLN A 453 1.49 13.89 11.57
C GLN A 453 1.56 15.42 11.47
N LEU A 454 1.31 16.14 12.58
CA LEU A 454 1.48 17.60 12.58
C LEU A 454 2.94 18.02 12.48
N ALA A 455 3.84 17.27 13.14
CA ALA A 455 5.28 17.52 13.02
C ALA A 455 5.80 17.28 11.59
N LEU A 456 5.28 16.26 10.90
CA LEU A 456 5.59 15.99 9.49
C LEU A 456 4.99 17.06 8.58
N LEU A 457 3.76 17.51 8.81
CA LEU A 457 3.15 18.63 8.07
C LEU A 457 3.99 19.89 8.19
N ALA A 458 4.36 20.28 9.41
CA ALA A 458 5.16 21.50 9.64
C ALA A 458 6.55 21.42 9.01
N ARG A 459 7.10 20.24 8.81
CA ARG A 459 8.45 20.05 8.26
C ARG A 459 8.46 19.85 6.75
N LEU A 460 7.51 19.13 6.21
CA LEU A 460 7.52 18.66 4.82
C LEU A 460 6.53 19.39 3.92
N ALA A 461 5.37 19.80 4.44
CA ALA A 461 4.41 20.55 3.64
C ALA A 461 4.88 22.02 3.46
N GLY A 462 4.51 22.62 2.36
CA GLY A 462 4.68 24.06 2.19
C GLY A 462 3.74 24.81 3.16
N THR A 463 4.29 25.61 4.05
CA THR A 463 3.53 26.57 4.85
C THR A 463 3.25 27.81 4.05
#